data_7c523f3689cded8b1cd488a07acf058f
#
_entry.id   7c523f3689cded8b1cd488a07acf058f
#
_cell.length_a   1.000
_cell.length_b   1.000
_cell.length_c   1.000
_cell.angle_alpha   90.00
_cell.angle_beta   90.00
_cell.angle_gamma   90.00
#
_symmetry.space_group_name_H-M   'P 1'
#
loop_
_entity.id
_entity.type
_entity.pdbx_description
1 polymer ?
#
loop_
_entity_poly.entity_id
_entity_poly.type
_entity_poly.pdbx_seq_one_letter_code
_entity_poly.pdbx_strand_id
1 'polypeptide(L)'
;TAQGKSIEEALYKAEQQQNKKPFYAQNEILLLGPGAARNVTPYLSYFADENAARPNLAAFLTPLTAEELSECEDVISDVVREGERLIGMGADEQDRTQSIFEINLSGTGGLDGYLPVFSFSKEEKEFRGVRQMVLFRSGAPYAVLEDAAMQMFLLLNGKARQLTVNTQIEGRVVSFRTQQLQLT
;
A
#
# COMPACT_ATOMS: atom_id res chain seq x y z
N THR A 1 -2.83 -11.51 18.05
CA THR A 1 -3.81 -11.46 16.92
C THR A 1 -5.22 -11.65 17.47
N ALA A 2 -6.23 -11.01 16.86
CA ALA A 2 -7.63 -11.15 17.22
C ALA A 2 -8.49 -11.41 15.98
N GLN A 3 -9.55 -12.19 16.12
CA GLN A 3 -10.49 -12.52 15.06
C GLN A 3 -11.89 -12.05 15.44
N GLY A 4 -12.63 -11.45 14.50
CA GLY A 4 -14.01 -10.98 14.67
C GLY A 4 -14.86 -11.21 13.43
N LYS A 5 -16.17 -11.15 13.60
CA LYS A 5 -17.14 -11.19 12.50
C LYS A 5 -17.24 -9.85 11.77
N SER A 6 -16.78 -8.78 12.42
CA SER A 6 -16.64 -7.44 11.86
C SER A 6 -15.27 -6.85 12.23
N ILE A 7 -14.91 -5.73 11.60
CA ILE A 7 -13.68 -4.99 11.91
C ILE A 7 -13.73 -4.48 13.35
N GLU A 8 -14.87 -3.93 13.77
CA GLU A 8 -15.08 -3.43 15.14
C GLU A 8 -14.89 -4.55 16.18
N GLU A 9 -15.47 -5.72 15.94
CA GLU A 9 -15.34 -6.85 16.86
C GLU A 9 -13.89 -7.33 16.95
N ALA A 10 -13.18 -7.39 15.81
CA ALA A 10 -11.78 -7.79 15.79
C ALA A 10 -10.89 -6.78 16.53
N LEU A 11 -11.09 -5.48 16.30
CA LEU A 11 -10.38 -4.41 17.00
C LEU A 11 -10.69 -4.42 18.50
N TYR A 12 -11.96 -4.52 18.88
CA TYR A 12 -12.35 -4.62 20.29
C TYR A 12 -11.67 -5.80 21.00
N LYS A 13 -11.65 -6.98 20.38
CA LYS A 13 -10.94 -8.15 20.93
C LYS A 13 -9.43 -7.93 21.02
N ALA A 14 -8.83 -7.27 20.02
CA ALA A 14 -7.42 -6.93 20.04
C ALA A 14 -7.09 -5.97 21.21
N GLU A 15 -7.95 -4.97 21.45
CA GLU A 15 -7.82 -4.03 22.57
C GLU A 15 -7.90 -4.73 23.92
N GLN A 16 -8.83 -5.69 24.07
CA GLN A 16 -8.96 -6.44 25.33
C GLN A 16 -7.71 -7.29 25.66
N GLN A 17 -6.93 -7.66 24.68
CA GLN A 17 -5.68 -8.40 24.86
C GLN A 17 -4.50 -7.49 25.23
N GLN A 18 -4.65 -6.19 25.14
CA GLN A 18 -3.62 -5.21 25.45
C GLN A 18 -3.91 -4.53 26.80
N ASN A 19 -2.87 -4.31 27.59
CA ASN A 19 -2.99 -3.59 28.88
C ASN A 19 -3.22 -2.08 28.70
N LYS A 20 -3.15 -1.57 27.49
CA LYS A 20 -3.35 -0.16 27.15
C LYS A 20 -4.26 -0.06 25.93
N LYS A 21 -5.20 0.88 25.95
CA LYS A 21 -6.03 1.20 24.78
C LYS A 21 -5.14 1.78 23.67
N PRO A 22 -5.10 1.18 22.47
CA PRO A 22 -4.33 1.70 21.37
C PRO A 22 -4.89 3.06 20.92
N PHE A 23 -3.99 3.96 20.53
CA PHE A 23 -4.36 5.28 20.04
C PHE A 23 -4.23 5.30 18.51
N TYR A 24 -5.30 4.96 17.82
CA TYR A 24 -5.34 4.79 16.36
C TYR A 24 -5.07 6.09 15.58
N ALA A 25 -5.27 7.27 16.19
CA ALA A 25 -4.97 8.54 15.55
C ALA A 25 -3.48 8.77 15.21
N GLN A 26 -2.59 7.91 15.68
CA GLN A 26 -1.16 7.94 15.30
C GLN A 26 -0.80 6.91 14.22
N ASN A 27 -1.76 6.08 13.79
CA ASN A 27 -1.49 5.12 12.73
C ASN A 27 -1.27 5.84 11.40
N GLU A 28 -0.17 5.55 10.74
CA GLU A 28 0.20 6.11 9.44
C GLU A 28 0.06 5.08 8.32
N ILE A 29 0.05 3.80 8.70
CA ILE A 29 0.05 2.67 7.77
C ILE A 29 -1.06 1.69 8.12
N LEU A 30 -1.83 1.31 7.10
CA LEU A 30 -2.80 0.21 7.13
C LEU A 30 -2.32 -0.91 6.23
N LEU A 31 -2.06 -2.08 6.79
CA LEU A 31 -1.72 -3.28 6.02
C LEU A 31 -2.95 -4.15 5.79
N LEU A 32 -3.26 -4.44 4.55
CA LEU A 32 -4.35 -5.31 4.13
C LEU A 32 -3.78 -6.64 3.63
N GLY A 33 -4.05 -7.72 4.35
CA GLY A 33 -3.64 -9.07 3.99
C GLY A 33 -4.45 -9.68 2.84
N PRO A 34 -4.13 -10.94 2.42
CA PRO A 34 -4.72 -11.56 1.24
C PRO A 34 -6.24 -11.67 1.27
N GLY A 35 -6.84 -11.85 2.46
CA GLY A 35 -8.29 -11.89 2.63
C GLY A 35 -8.96 -10.57 2.32
N ALA A 36 -8.40 -9.46 2.82
CA ALA A 36 -8.89 -8.11 2.61
C ALA A 36 -8.67 -7.62 1.17
N ALA A 37 -7.59 -8.07 0.52
CA ALA A 37 -7.24 -7.69 -0.84
C ALA A 37 -8.29 -8.10 -1.89
N ARG A 38 -9.17 -9.07 -1.58
CA ARG A 38 -10.28 -9.50 -2.48
C ARG A 38 -11.39 -8.46 -2.59
N ASN A 39 -11.60 -7.68 -1.54
CA ASN A 39 -12.51 -6.55 -1.50
C ASN A 39 -12.05 -5.58 -0.42
N VAL A 40 -11.43 -4.49 -0.83
CA VAL A 40 -10.83 -3.51 0.08
C VAL A 40 -11.85 -2.52 0.64
N THR A 41 -13.03 -2.38 0.01
CA THR A 41 -14.05 -1.38 0.36
C THR A 41 -14.39 -1.37 1.85
N PRO A 42 -14.80 -2.48 2.49
CA PRO A 42 -15.23 -2.43 3.89
C PRO A 42 -14.12 -1.96 4.84
N TYR A 43 -12.86 -2.26 4.51
CA TYR A 43 -11.71 -1.85 5.34
C TYR A 43 -11.41 -0.36 5.16
N LEU A 44 -11.30 0.09 3.91
CA LEU A 44 -10.97 1.49 3.64
C LEU A 44 -12.08 2.43 4.06
N SER A 45 -13.36 2.07 3.85
CA SER A 45 -14.50 2.87 4.32
C SER A 45 -14.55 2.94 5.85
N TYR A 46 -14.33 1.81 6.53
CA TYR A 46 -14.29 1.80 7.99
C TYR A 46 -13.28 2.82 8.55
N PHE A 47 -12.04 2.77 8.08
CA PHE A 47 -11.01 3.69 8.57
C PHE A 47 -11.17 5.12 8.07
N ALA A 48 -11.86 5.34 6.94
CA ALA A 48 -12.18 6.68 6.47
C ALA A 48 -13.28 7.35 7.29
N ASP A 49 -14.28 6.56 7.74
CA ASP A 49 -15.41 7.04 8.52
C ASP A 49 -15.09 7.11 10.02
N GLU A 50 -14.06 6.40 10.49
CA GLU A 50 -13.64 6.37 11.89
C GLU A 50 -12.91 7.67 12.26
N ASN A 51 -13.53 8.46 13.12
CA ASN A 51 -12.96 9.74 13.58
C ASN A 51 -11.61 9.61 14.30
N ALA A 52 -11.25 8.41 14.73
CA ALA A 52 -9.96 8.13 15.36
C ALA A 52 -8.82 7.87 14.36
N ALA A 53 -9.14 7.63 13.07
CA ALA A 53 -8.13 7.42 12.05
C ALA A 53 -7.65 8.74 11.43
N ARG A 54 -6.39 8.78 10.99
CA ARG A 54 -5.86 9.96 10.28
C ARG A 54 -6.36 9.99 8.84
N PRO A 55 -6.74 11.17 8.31
CA PRO A 55 -7.12 11.30 6.89
C PRO A 55 -6.02 10.89 5.91
N ASN A 56 -4.76 11.02 6.31
CA ASN A 56 -3.57 10.64 5.51
C ASN A 56 -3.05 9.23 5.78
N LEU A 57 -3.84 8.38 6.45
CA LEU A 57 -3.51 6.97 6.65
C LEU A 57 -3.27 6.30 5.28
N ALA A 58 -2.05 5.81 5.06
CA ALA A 58 -1.68 5.16 3.81
C ALA A 58 -1.99 3.66 3.87
N ALA A 59 -2.65 3.15 2.83
CA ALA A 59 -3.00 1.74 2.74
C ALA A 59 -2.04 0.97 1.81
N PHE A 60 -1.66 -0.21 2.24
CA PHE A 60 -0.79 -1.13 1.51
C PHE A 60 -1.37 -2.54 1.53
N LEU A 61 -1.07 -3.30 0.50
CA LEU A 61 -1.32 -4.73 0.48
C LEU A 61 -0.09 -5.51 0.94
N THR A 62 -0.32 -6.67 1.53
CA THR A 62 0.74 -7.62 1.86
C THR A 62 0.31 -9.03 1.47
N PRO A 63 1.22 -9.87 0.94
CA PRO A 63 0.94 -11.29 0.70
C PRO A 63 0.93 -12.13 1.98
N LEU A 64 1.33 -11.55 3.11
CA LEU A 64 1.40 -12.23 4.40
C LEU A 64 0.06 -12.13 5.15
N THR A 65 -0.30 -13.19 5.84
CA THR A 65 -1.41 -13.19 6.80
C THR A 65 -1.00 -12.50 8.10
N ALA A 66 -1.96 -12.18 8.95
CA ALA A 66 -1.68 -11.58 10.26
C ALA A 66 -0.85 -12.52 11.16
N GLU A 67 -1.07 -13.82 11.04
CA GLU A 67 -0.30 -14.84 11.75
C GLU A 67 1.16 -14.85 11.26
N GLU A 68 1.39 -14.90 9.94
CA GLU A 68 2.73 -14.86 9.35
C GLU A 68 3.47 -13.57 9.73
N LEU A 69 2.78 -12.42 9.73
CA LEU A 69 3.37 -11.14 10.18
C LEU A 69 3.73 -11.16 11.66
N SER A 70 2.91 -11.77 12.52
CA SER A 70 3.18 -11.82 13.96
C SER A 70 4.39 -12.70 14.34
N GLU A 71 4.79 -13.59 13.45
CA GLU A 71 5.98 -14.45 13.62
C GLU A 71 7.28 -13.79 13.11
N CYS A 72 7.19 -12.62 12.51
CA CYS A 72 8.30 -11.94 11.83
C CYS A 72 8.45 -10.50 12.34
N GLU A 73 8.91 -10.29 13.58
CA GLU A 73 9.07 -8.96 14.18
C GLU A 73 10.01 -8.03 13.37
N ASP A 74 11.10 -8.57 12.83
CA ASP A 74 12.04 -7.82 11.98
C ASP A 74 11.36 -7.32 10.70
N VAL A 75 10.48 -8.15 10.11
CA VAL A 75 9.72 -7.78 8.91
C VAL A 75 8.76 -6.62 9.18
N ILE A 76 8.11 -6.60 10.35
CA ILE A 76 7.21 -5.50 10.74
C ILE A 76 7.98 -4.19 10.79
N SER A 77 9.17 -4.19 11.39
CA SER A 77 10.03 -3.01 11.48
C SER A 77 10.47 -2.51 10.10
N ASP A 78 10.80 -3.42 9.18
CA ASP A 78 11.16 -3.08 7.80
C ASP A 78 9.97 -2.53 7.02
N VAL A 79 8.79 -3.11 7.19
CA VAL A 79 7.54 -2.64 6.56
C VAL A 79 7.19 -1.23 7.03
N VAL A 80 7.28 -0.97 8.35
CA VAL A 80 7.01 0.35 8.92
C VAL A 80 8.00 1.38 8.35
N ARG A 81 9.30 1.09 8.40
CA ARG A 81 10.35 1.98 7.88
C ARG A 81 10.16 2.29 6.39
N GLU A 82 9.84 1.29 5.57
CA GLU A 82 9.61 1.50 4.14
C GLU A 82 8.30 2.25 3.89
N GLY A 83 7.26 1.98 4.65
CA GLY A 83 5.99 2.70 4.58
C GLY A 83 6.16 4.18 4.91
N GLU A 84 6.84 4.52 6.00
CA GLU A 84 7.17 5.91 6.38
C GLU A 84 8.01 6.60 5.29
N ARG A 85 9.00 5.88 4.74
CA ARG A 85 9.81 6.40 3.62
C ARG A 85 8.95 6.72 2.40
N LEU A 86 8.03 5.84 2.03
CA LEU A 86 7.16 6.04 0.87
C LEU A 86 6.16 7.18 1.08
N ILE A 87 5.60 7.32 2.28
CA ILE A 87 4.71 8.43 2.64
C ILE A 87 5.47 9.76 2.60
N GLY A 88 6.73 9.79 3.00
CA GLY A 88 7.58 10.97 2.98
C GLY A 88 8.14 11.34 1.59
N MET A 89 8.00 10.44 0.59
CA MET A 89 8.46 10.71 -0.77
C MET A 89 7.54 11.71 -1.46
N GLY A 90 8.08 12.82 -1.90
CA GLY A 90 7.35 13.76 -2.75
C GLY A 90 7.21 13.25 -4.20
N ALA A 91 6.38 13.93 -5.00
CA ALA A 91 6.15 13.61 -6.42
C ALA A 91 7.44 13.58 -7.27
N ASP A 92 8.52 14.21 -6.80
CA ASP A 92 9.82 14.19 -7.47
C ASP A 92 10.52 12.81 -7.41
N GLU A 93 10.13 11.95 -6.46
CA GLU A 93 10.75 10.64 -6.22
C GLU A 93 9.86 9.44 -6.55
N GLN A 94 8.69 9.56 -7.14
CA GLN A 94 7.70 8.51 -7.36
C GLN A 94 6.85 8.22 -6.10
N ASP A 95 5.87 9.07 -5.86
CA ASP A 95 4.86 8.82 -4.85
C ASP A 95 4.01 7.59 -5.22
N ARG A 96 4.29 6.50 -4.56
CA ARG A 96 3.59 5.21 -4.76
C ARG A 96 2.42 5.02 -3.80
N THR A 97 2.23 5.94 -2.89
CA THR A 97 1.20 5.85 -1.88
C THR A 97 -0.09 6.52 -2.31
N GLN A 98 -1.17 6.03 -1.76
CA GLN A 98 -2.46 6.70 -1.80
C GLN A 98 -3.04 6.70 -0.39
N SER A 99 -3.44 7.88 0.11
CA SER A 99 -4.13 7.94 1.38
C SER A 99 -5.56 7.38 1.24
N ILE A 100 -6.12 6.91 2.34
CA ILE A 100 -7.52 6.43 2.37
C ILE A 100 -8.46 7.55 1.93
N PHE A 101 -8.15 8.80 2.30
CA PHE A 101 -8.93 9.96 1.91
C PHE A 101 -8.92 10.19 0.39
N GLU A 102 -7.76 10.09 -0.27
CA GLU A 102 -7.65 10.21 -1.73
C GLU A 102 -8.44 9.13 -2.46
N ILE A 103 -8.38 7.88 -1.96
CA ILE A 103 -9.12 6.76 -2.54
C ILE A 103 -10.63 6.99 -2.42
N ASN A 104 -11.12 7.48 -1.28
CA ASN A 104 -12.54 7.73 -1.06
C ASN A 104 -13.08 8.91 -1.88
N LEU A 105 -12.28 9.94 -2.12
CA LEU A 105 -12.69 11.10 -2.90
C LEU A 105 -12.87 10.78 -4.40
N SER A 106 -12.19 9.76 -4.90
CA SER A 106 -12.22 9.41 -6.32
C SER A 106 -13.48 8.65 -6.76
N GLY A 107 -14.38 8.26 -5.82
CA GLY A 107 -15.46 7.34 -6.12
C GLY A 107 -16.88 7.86 -5.88
N THR A 108 -17.62 8.09 -6.96
CA THR A 108 -19.08 8.14 -6.94
C THR A 108 -19.65 6.71 -7.00
N GLY A 109 -19.57 5.96 -5.91
CA GLY A 109 -20.24 4.65 -5.78
C GLY A 109 -19.36 3.41 -5.78
N GLY A 110 -18.06 3.54 -5.73
CA GLY A 110 -17.13 2.41 -5.58
C GLY A 110 -15.71 2.91 -5.44
N LEU A 111 -14.90 2.21 -4.66
CA LEU A 111 -13.50 2.53 -4.47
C LEU A 111 -12.69 2.20 -5.73
N ASP A 112 -12.44 3.20 -6.54
CA ASP A 112 -11.53 3.14 -7.67
C ASP A 112 -10.18 3.74 -7.24
N GLY A 113 -9.10 3.01 -7.42
CA GLY A 113 -7.79 3.46 -7.00
C GLY A 113 -6.73 2.39 -7.16
N TYR A 114 -5.62 2.59 -6.49
CA TYR A 114 -4.54 1.62 -6.46
C TYR A 114 -3.95 1.48 -5.06
N LEU A 115 -3.41 0.31 -4.77
CA LEU A 115 -2.67 0.06 -3.54
C LEU A 115 -1.32 -0.59 -3.87
N PRO A 116 -0.24 -0.05 -3.33
CA PRO A 116 1.07 -0.68 -3.44
C PRO A 116 1.13 -1.98 -2.64
N VAL A 117 1.87 -2.94 -3.15
CA VAL A 117 2.05 -4.25 -2.53
C VAL A 117 3.45 -4.35 -1.94
N PHE A 118 3.54 -4.62 -0.66
CA PHE A 118 4.79 -4.99 -0.03
C PHE A 118 5.22 -6.39 -0.48
N SER A 119 6.36 -6.46 -1.16
CA SER A 119 6.94 -7.72 -1.60
C SER A 119 7.74 -8.38 -0.47
N PHE A 120 7.53 -9.67 -0.31
CA PHE A 120 8.20 -10.48 0.69
C PHE A 120 8.66 -11.81 0.09
N SER A 121 9.91 -12.19 0.35
CA SER A 121 10.43 -13.50 0.01
C SER A 121 10.23 -14.45 1.19
N LYS A 122 9.35 -15.46 1.01
CA LYS A 122 9.12 -16.47 2.04
C LYS A 122 10.34 -17.39 2.26
N GLU A 123 11.13 -17.60 1.20
CA GLU A 123 12.31 -18.46 1.25
C GLU A 123 13.45 -17.82 2.05
N GLU A 124 13.68 -16.54 1.81
CA GLU A 124 14.75 -15.78 2.46
C GLU A 124 14.27 -15.08 3.74
N LYS A 125 12.95 -15.09 4.01
CA LYS A 125 12.29 -14.33 5.08
C LYS A 125 12.67 -12.84 5.04
N GLU A 126 12.80 -12.31 3.83
CA GLU A 126 13.29 -10.96 3.58
C GLU A 126 12.20 -10.08 2.97
N PHE A 127 12.09 -8.86 3.48
CA PHE A 127 11.28 -7.79 2.92
C PHE A 127 12.00 -7.14 1.73
N ARG A 128 11.30 -7.01 0.59
CA ARG A 128 11.90 -6.53 -0.68
C ARG A 128 11.33 -5.18 -1.16
N GLY A 129 10.64 -4.46 -0.30
CA GLY A 129 10.03 -3.17 -0.64
C GLY A 129 8.77 -3.30 -1.51
N VAL A 130 8.37 -2.22 -2.18
CA VAL A 130 7.21 -2.17 -3.06
C VAL A 130 7.65 -2.37 -4.51
N ARG A 131 7.21 -3.46 -5.13
CA ARG A 131 7.51 -3.81 -6.52
C ARG A 131 6.28 -3.99 -7.40
N GLN A 132 5.11 -4.06 -6.77
CA GLN A 132 3.84 -4.27 -7.45
C GLN A 132 2.81 -3.28 -6.94
N MET A 133 1.80 -3.05 -7.75
CA MET A 133 0.64 -2.23 -7.44
C MET A 133 -0.60 -2.92 -7.96
N VAL A 134 -1.62 -3.00 -7.15
CA VAL A 134 -2.93 -3.54 -7.54
C VAL A 134 -3.87 -2.39 -7.82
N LEU A 135 -4.50 -2.42 -9.00
CA LEU A 135 -5.57 -1.49 -9.36
C LEU A 135 -6.92 -2.08 -8.93
N PHE A 136 -7.76 -1.22 -8.36
CA PHE A 136 -9.09 -1.55 -7.90
C PHE A 136 -10.15 -0.82 -8.69
N ARG A 137 -11.27 -1.52 -8.96
CA ARG A 137 -12.50 -0.96 -9.49
C ARG A 137 -13.65 -1.41 -8.60
N SER A 138 -14.38 -0.45 -8.05
CA SER A 138 -15.46 -0.71 -7.08
C SER A 138 -15.00 -1.61 -5.91
N GLY A 139 -13.79 -1.39 -5.43
CA GLY A 139 -13.18 -2.13 -4.32
C GLY A 139 -12.67 -3.54 -4.66
N ALA A 140 -12.91 -4.03 -5.88
CA ALA A 140 -12.40 -5.33 -6.35
C ALA A 140 -11.12 -5.17 -7.17
N PRO A 141 -10.10 -6.04 -6.98
CA PRO A 141 -8.89 -6.00 -7.78
C PRO A 141 -9.19 -6.39 -9.24
N TYR A 142 -8.65 -5.64 -10.21
CA TYR A 142 -8.84 -5.94 -11.62
C TYR A 142 -7.54 -6.01 -12.43
N ALA A 143 -6.46 -5.41 -11.93
CA ALA A 143 -5.15 -5.50 -12.58
C ALA A 143 -4.01 -5.42 -11.57
N VAL A 144 -2.89 -6.05 -11.89
CA VAL A 144 -1.62 -5.94 -11.17
C VAL A 144 -0.62 -5.31 -12.10
N LEU A 145 0.04 -4.26 -11.63
CA LEU A 145 1.11 -3.58 -12.35
C LEU A 145 2.43 -3.87 -11.67
N GLU A 146 3.44 -4.19 -12.47
CA GLU A 146 4.80 -4.47 -12.01
C GLU A 146 5.79 -3.55 -12.72
N ASP A 147 6.90 -3.28 -12.07
CA ASP A 147 8.07 -2.58 -12.63
C ASP A 147 7.74 -1.43 -13.59
N ALA A 148 8.00 -1.61 -14.89
CA ALA A 148 7.83 -0.58 -15.91
C ALA A 148 6.36 -0.14 -16.09
N ALA A 149 5.41 -1.07 -15.98
CA ALA A 149 3.98 -0.75 -16.08
C ALA A 149 3.52 0.11 -14.88
N MET A 150 4.00 -0.21 -13.66
CA MET A 150 3.74 0.59 -12.47
C MET A 150 4.35 1.99 -12.60
N GLN A 151 5.60 2.10 -13.05
CA GLN A 151 6.26 3.39 -13.26
C GLN A 151 5.51 4.25 -14.29
N MET A 152 5.09 3.66 -15.41
CA MET A 152 4.32 4.35 -16.43
C MET A 152 2.96 4.83 -15.89
N PHE A 153 2.27 3.99 -15.12
CA PHE A 153 1.02 4.36 -14.48
C PHE A 153 1.18 5.55 -13.53
N LEU A 154 2.21 5.54 -12.67
CA LEU A 154 2.50 6.64 -11.76
C LEU A 154 2.83 7.93 -12.51
N LEU A 155 3.59 7.82 -13.61
CA LEU A 155 3.90 8.95 -14.47
C LEU A 155 2.63 9.56 -15.07
N LEU A 156 1.76 8.74 -15.68
CA LEU A 156 0.51 9.18 -16.29
C LEU A 156 -0.47 9.82 -15.29
N ASN A 157 -0.39 9.43 -14.01
CA ASN A 157 -1.20 10.00 -12.94
C ASN A 157 -0.51 11.17 -12.21
N GLY A 158 0.62 11.68 -12.73
CA GLY A 158 1.34 12.80 -12.10
C GLY A 158 2.00 12.46 -10.76
N LYS A 159 2.06 11.18 -10.39
CA LYS A 159 2.67 10.66 -9.15
C LYS A 159 4.17 10.36 -9.31
N ALA A 160 4.72 10.53 -10.50
CA ALA A 160 6.14 10.43 -10.78
C ALA A 160 6.54 11.45 -11.84
N ARG A 161 7.70 12.09 -11.66
CA ARG A 161 8.29 13.02 -12.63
C ARG A 161 9.52 12.43 -13.33
N GLN A 162 9.95 11.27 -12.90
CA GLN A 162 11.11 10.58 -13.42
C GLN A 162 10.73 9.17 -13.84
N LEU A 163 11.22 8.74 -14.98
CA LEU A 163 11.09 7.37 -15.47
C LEU A 163 12.48 6.81 -15.74
N THR A 164 12.75 5.62 -15.25
CA THR A 164 13.94 4.86 -15.60
C THR A 164 13.52 3.66 -16.44
N VAL A 165 13.94 3.64 -17.70
CA VAL A 165 13.68 2.52 -18.62
C VAL A 165 14.98 1.74 -18.77
N ASN A 166 14.93 0.47 -18.41
CA ASN A 166 16.02 -0.47 -18.65
C ASN A 166 15.67 -1.31 -19.89
N THR A 167 16.57 -1.35 -20.85
CA THR A 167 16.42 -2.17 -22.05
C THR A 167 17.72 -2.91 -22.32
N GLN A 168 17.65 -4.00 -23.10
CA GLN A 168 18.83 -4.68 -23.59
C GLN A 168 19.06 -4.31 -25.05
N ILE A 169 20.25 -3.80 -25.35
CA ILE A 169 20.72 -3.53 -26.70
C ILE A 169 22.00 -4.34 -26.90
N GLU A 170 22.01 -5.24 -27.88
CA GLU A 170 23.15 -6.12 -28.18
C GLU A 170 23.70 -6.87 -26.94
N GLY A 171 22.80 -7.36 -26.08
CA GLY A 171 23.16 -8.10 -24.86
C GLY A 171 23.66 -7.23 -23.70
N ARG A 172 23.70 -5.91 -23.86
CA ARG A 172 24.07 -4.98 -22.79
C ARG A 172 22.84 -4.30 -22.23
N VAL A 173 22.76 -4.21 -20.89
CA VAL A 173 21.71 -3.44 -20.23
C VAL A 173 22.01 -1.95 -20.38
N VAL A 174 21.09 -1.23 -20.99
CA VAL A 174 21.14 0.22 -21.15
C VAL A 174 19.99 0.84 -20.33
N SER A 175 20.32 1.76 -19.47
CA SER A 175 19.34 2.48 -18.62
C SER A 175 19.18 3.90 -19.13
N PHE A 176 17.94 4.27 -19.44
CA PHE A 176 17.58 5.65 -19.77
C PHE A 176 16.81 6.23 -18.58
N ARG A 177 17.28 7.33 -18.04
CA ARG A 177 16.59 8.07 -17.00
C ARG A 177 16.09 9.39 -17.57
N THR A 178 14.79 9.61 -17.53
CA THR A 178 14.18 10.91 -17.85
C THR A 178 14.09 11.74 -16.59
N GLN A 179 14.24 13.04 -16.71
CA GLN A 179 14.06 14.00 -15.61
C GLN A 179 12.99 15.01 -16.01
N GLN A 180 12.11 15.36 -15.08
CA GLN A 180 11.10 16.41 -15.23
C GLN A 180 10.16 16.21 -16.44
N LEU A 181 9.57 15.02 -16.57
CA LEU A 181 8.50 14.83 -17.53
C LEU A 181 7.28 15.66 -17.11
N GLN A 182 6.84 16.55 -17.99
CA GLN A 182 5.56 17.23 -17.89
C GLN A 182 4.65 16.67 -18.99
N LEU A 183 3.50 16.13 -18.56
CA LEU A 183 2.43 15.76 -19.50
C LEU A 183 1.66 17.04 -19.82
N THR A 184 1.68 17.46 -21.08
CA THR A 184 0.90 18.58 -21.62
C THR A 184 -0.41 18.06 -22.21
#